data_95e73fb917f87105f5cebd8736a2a08a
#
_entry.id   95e73fb917f87105f5cebd8736a2a08a
#
_cell.length_a   1.000
_cell.length_b   1.000
_cell.length_c   1.000
_cell.angle_alpha   90.00
_cell.angle_beta   90.00
_cell.angle_gamma   90.00
#
_symmetry.space_group_name_H-M   'P 1'
#
loop_
_entity.id
_entity.type
_entity.pdbx_description
1 polymer ?
#
loop_
_entity_poly.entity_id
_entity_poly.type
_entity_poly.pdbx_seq_one_letter_code
_entity_poly.pdbx_strand_id
1 'polypeptide(L)'
;MITGTTEAGFNYSLSKELLESYDFLDALSKVEKSVLYLPDLVELLFKNEAKAFIDSMRNEHGLVSKDDVVTTIKALFENEELKKS
;
A
#
# COMPACT_ATOMS: atom_id res chain seq x y z
N MET A 1 9.59 -2.02 -13.03
CA MET A 1 8.83 -1.31 -12.01
C MET A 1 7.34 -1.47 -12.28
N ILE A 2 6.56 -1.68 -11.24
CA ILE A 2 5.13 -1.93 -11.38
C ILE A 2 4.37 -0.66 -11.09
N THR A 3 3.60 -0.18 -12.04
CA THR A 3 2.89 1.09 -11.93
C THR A 3 1.39 0.91 -12.09
N GLY A 4 0.64 1.86 -11.55
CA GLY A 4 -0.82 1.87 -11.68
C GLY A 4 -1.43 3.06 -10.96
N THR A 5 -2.75 3.05 -10.87
CA THR A 5 -3.50 4.11 -10.22
C THR A 5 -4.55 3.49 -9.30
N THR A 6 -4.65 3.98 -8.07
CA THR A 6 -5.67 3.51 -7.12
C THR A 6 -7.03 4.09 -7.49
N GLU A 7 -8.10 3.55 -6.89
CA GLU A 7 -9.45 4.09 -7.08
C GLU A 7 -9.56 5.54 -6.64
N ALA A 8 -8.77 5.94 -5.64
CA ALA A 8 -8.75 7.31 -5.15
C ALA A 8 -7.95 8.25 -6.04
N GLY A 9 -7.34 7.74 -7.12
CA GLY A 9 -6.62 8.56 -8.09
C GLY A 9 -5.13 8.71 -7.81
N PHE A 10 -4.58 7.98 -6.86
CA PHE A 10 -3.15 8.04 -6.57
C PHE A 10 -2.36 7.18 -7.56
N ASN A 11 -1.38 7.79 -8.22
CA ASN A 11 -0.49 7.07 -9.13
C ASN A 11 0.66 6.47 -8.33
N TYR A 12 0.83 5.15 -8.41
CA TYR A 12 1.87 4.47 -7.66
C TYR A 12 2.91 3.83 -8.57
N SER A 13 4.08 3.62 -8.00
CA SER A 13 5.18 2.94 -8.66
C SER A 13 5.87 2.07 -7.60
N LEU A 14 5.85 0.76 -7.79
CA LEU A 14 6.40 -0.19 -6.84
C LEU A 14 7.58 -0.94 -7.42
N SER A 15 8.61 -1.14 -6.61
CA SER A 15 9.78 -1.91 -7.00
C SER A 15 9.48 -3.40 -6.91
N LYS A 16 9.79 -4.14 -7.97
CA LYS A 16 9.63 -5.59 -7.96
C LYS A 16 10.56 -6.22 -6.93
N GLU A 17 11.77 -5.69 -6.81
CA GLU A 17 12.73 -6.18 -5.82
C GLU A 17 12.19 -6.02 -4.41
N LEU A 18 11.51 -4.91 -4.13
CA LEU A 18 10.89 -4.69 -2.83
C LEU A 18 9.82 -5.74 -2.55
N LEU A 19 8.96 -6.02 -3.53
CA LEU A 19 7.85 -6.95 -3.37
C LEU A 19 8.34 -8.40 -3.19
N GLU A 20 9.55 -8.70 -3.64
CA GLU A 20 10.16 -10.02 -3.49
C GLU A 20 11.06 -10.09 -2.24
N SER A 21 11.21 -8.99 -1.51
CA SER A 21 12.10 -8.94 -0.36
C SER A 21 11.50 -9.56 0.91
N TYR A 22 12.38 -10.01 1.79
CA TYR A 22 11.97 -10.46 3.12
C TYR A 22 11.34 -9.30 3.92
N ASP A 23 11.86 -8.10 3.75
CA ASP A 23 11.36 -6.92 4.47
C ASP A 23 9.88 -6.69 4.19
N PHE A 24 9.47 -6.87 2.93
CA PHE A 24 8.08 -6.74 2.55
C PHE A 24 7.23 -7.85 3.17
N LEU A 25 7.71 -9.08 3.10
CA LEU A 25 7.01 -10.23 3.69
C LEU A 25 6.83 -10.04 5.19
N ASP A 26 7.87 -9.57 5.89
CA ASP A 26 7.82 -9.32 7.32
C ASP A 26 6.78 -8.24 7.65
N ALA A 27 6.79 -7.13 6.92
CA ALA A 27 5.84 -6.05 7.14
C ALA A 27 4.40 -6.50 6.90
N LEU A 28 4.18 -7.25 5.83
CA LEU A 28 2.86 -7.77 5.51
C LEU A 28 2.35 -8.73 6.60
N SER A 29 3.22 -9.60 7.07
CA SER A 29 2.91 -10.54 8.13
C SER A 29 2.50 -9.81 9.41
N LYS A 30 3.20 -8.73 9.76
CA LYS A 30 2.89 -7.93 10.94
C LYS A 30 1.52 -7.27 10.83
N VAL A 31 1.18 -6.76 9.65
CA VAL A 31 -0.13 -6.13 9.44
C VAL A 31 -1.25 -7.16 9.62
N GLU A 32 -1.04 -8.40 9.21
CA GLU A 32 -2.03 -9.46 9.42
C GLU A 32 -2.24 -9.76 10.90
N LYS A 33 -1.22 -9.58 11.73
CA LYS A 33 -1.32 -9.78 13.16
C LYS A 33 -1.93 -8.59 13.88
N SER A 34 -1.64 -7.39 13.42
CA SER A 34 -2.14 -6.17 14.05
C SER A 34 -2.18 -5.02 13.04
N VAL A 35 -3.33 -4.36 12.95
CA VAL A 35 -3.48 -3.21 12.06
C VAL A 35 -2.57 -2.05 12.47
N LEU A 36 -2.03 -2.08 13.68
CA LEU A 36 -1.11 -1.03 14.15
C LEU A 36 0.19 -0.98 13.34
N TYR A 37 0.53 -2.06 12.63
CA TYR A 37 1.70 -2.09 11.75
C TYR A 37 1.41 -1.56 10.35
N LEU A 38 0.17 -1.17 10.06
CA LEU A 38 -0.20 -0.67 8.73
C LEU A 38 0.63 0.55 8.28
N PRO A 39 0.88 1.56 9.14
CA PRO A 39 1.71 2.69 8.71
C PRO A 39 3.12 2.27 8.27
N ASP A 40 3.71 1.28 8.92
CA ASP A 40 5.04 0.79 8.56
C ASP A 40 5.02 0.16 7.17
N LEU A 41 3.98 -0.60 6.85
CA LEU A 41 3.84 -1.20 5.52
C LEU A 41 3.69 -0.12 4.45
N VAL A 42 2.88 0.90 4.71
CA VAL A 42 2.68 2.00 3.77
C VAL A 42 3.99 2.72 3.49
N GLU A 43 4.77 3.02 4.53
CA GLU A 43 6.06 3.67 4.35
C GLU A 43 7.05 2.80 3.58
N LEU A 44 7.04 1.50 3.82
CA LEU A 44 7.92 0.58 3.10
C LEU A 44 7.57 0.56 1.61
N LEU A 45 6.28 0.54 1.28
CA LEU A 45 5.83 0.48 -0.11
C LEU A 45 6.06 1.78 -0.87
N PHE A 46 5.73 2.90 -0.27
CA PHE A 46 5.66 4.19 -0.97
C PHE A 46 6.73 5.18 -0.58
N LYS A 47 7.44 4.94 0.52
CA LYS A 47 8.55 5.80 0.98
C LYS A 47 8.15 7.27 1.01
N ASN A 48 8.80 8.10 0.22
CA ASN A 48 8.53 9.55 0.19
C ASN A 48 7.10 9.88 -0.23
N GLU A 49 6.43 8.99 -0.93
CA GLU A 49 5.06 9.20 -1.41
C GLU A 49 4.00 8.64 -0.47
N ALA A 50 4.42 8.08 0.67
CA ALA A 50 3.48 7.49 1.63
C ALA A 50 2.42 8.50 2.08
N LYS A 51 2.82 9.74 2.36
CA LYS A 51 1.87 10.77 2.77
C LYS A 51 0.87 11.09 1.66
N ALA A 52 1.35 11.21 0.42
CA ALA A 52 0.48 11.49 -0.71
C ALA A 52 -0.52 10.35 -0.93
N PHE A 53 -0.07 9.10 -0.76
CA PHE A 53 -0.94 7.94 -0.85
C PHE A 53 -2.06 8.02 0.17
N ILE A 54 -1.72 8.27 1.43
CA ILE A 54 -2.69 8.36 2.51
C ILE A 54 -3.64 9.54 2.28
N ASP A 55 -3.10 10.71 1.93
CA ASP A 55 -3.90 11.91 1.70
C ASP A 55 -4.92 11.73 0.58
N SER A 56 -4.62 10.88 -0.41
CA SER A 56 -5.53 10.62 -1.53
C SER A 56 -6.84 9.97 -1.08
N MET A 57 -6.85 9.37 0.10
CA MET A 57 -8.01 8.65 0.64
C MET A 57 -8.72 9.39 1.77
N ARG A 58 -8.41 10.68 1.99
CA ARG A 58 -9.08 11.44 3.03
C ARG A 58 -10.54 11.66 2.68
N ASN A 59 -11.40 11.45 3.68
CA ASN A 59 -12.84 11.63 3.51
C ASN A 59 -13.21 13.10 3.77
N GLU A 60 -14.51 13.39 3.77
CA GLU A 60 -15.03 14.74 3.99
C GLU A 60 -14.66 15.33 5.35
N HIS A 61 -14.31 14.48 6.32
CA HIS A 61 -13.89 14.92 7.66
C HIS A 61 -12.38 15.13 7.76
N GLY A 62 -11.66 14.97 6.65
CA GLY A 62 -10.20 15.08 6.65
C GLY A 62 -9.48 13.88 7.25
N LEU A 63 -10.19 12.78 7.45
CA LEU A 63 -9.64 11.56 8.05
C LEU A 63 -9.54 10.44 7.01
N VAL A 64 -8.62 9.52 7.25
CA VAL A 64 -8.43 8.35 6.38
C VAL A 64 -8.90 7.10 7.13
N SER A 65 -9.82 6.36 6.54
CA SER A 65 -10.28 5.11 7.12
C SER A 65 -9.19 4.03 6.99
N LYS A 66 -8.88 3.35 8.10
CA LYS A 66 -7.92 2.24 8.06
C LYS A 66 -8.41 1.13 7.13
N ASP A 67 -9.71 0.90 7.06
CA ASP A 67 -10.28 -0.13 6.20
C ASP A 67 -10.07 0.22 4.73
N ASP A 68 -10.19 1.49 4.37
CA ASP A 68 -9.92 1.94 3.01
C ASP A 68 -8.46 1.71 2.62
N VAL A 69 -7.54 1.96 3.55
CA VAL A 69 -6.11 1.71 3.30
C VAL A 69 -5.86 0.23 3.07
N VAL A 70 -6.40 -0.62 3.94
CA VAL A 70 -6.24 -2.07 3.82
C VAL A 70 -6.82 -2.57 2.50
N THR A 71 -8.03 -2.12 2.17
CA THR A 71 -8.70 -2.53 0.93
C THR A 71 -7.91 -2.11 -0.30
N THR A 72 -7.39 -0.87 -0.28
CA THR A 72 -6.60 -0.35 -1.39
C THR A 72 -5.32 -1.16 -1.57
N ILE A 73 -4.61 -1.47 -0.47
CA ILE A 73 -3.39 -2.26 -0.55
C ILE A 73 -3.69 -3.67 -1.08
N LYS A 74 -4.77 -4.29 -0.63
CA LYS A 74 -5.16 -5.60 -1.16
C LYS A 74 -5.45 -5.53 -2.65
N ALA A 75 -6.11 -4.47 -3.11
CA ALA A 75 -6.40 -4.30 -4.52
C ALA A 75 -5.12 -4.16 -5.35
N LEU A 76 -4.09 -3.54 -4.80
CA LEU A 76 -2.80 -3.45 -5.48
C LEU A 76 -2.22 -4.84 -5.75
N PHE A 77 -2.36 -5.76 -4.80
CA PHE A 77 -1.81 -7.11 -4.93
C PHE A 77 -2.66 -8.01 -5.84
N GLU A 78 -3.83 -7.56 -6.23
CA GLU A 78 -4.64 -8.27 -7.21
C GLU A 78 -4.35 -7.82 -8.63
N ASN A 79 -3.49 -6.83 -8.81
CA ASN A 79 -3.03 -6.41 -10.12
C ASN A 79 -2.33 -7.58 -10.81
N GLU A 80 -2.61 -7.79 -12.10
CA GLU A 80 -2.08 -8.93 -12.85
C GLU A 80 -0.55 -9.00 -12.83
N GLU A 81 0.12 -7.86 -12.91
CA GLU A 81 1.58 -7.84 -12.90
C GLU A 81 2.13 -8.34 -11.57
N LEU A 82 1.46 -8.03 -10.47
CA LEU A 82 1.86 -8.51 -9.16
C LEU A 82 1.57 -10.00 -9.01
N LYS A 83 0.47 -10.48 -9.57
CA LYS A 83 0.13 -11.90 -9.54
C LYS A 83 1.12 -12.76 -10.32
N LYS A 84 1.70 -12.20 -11.38
CA LYS A 84 2.69 -12.89 -12.20
C LYS A 84 4.10 -12.86 -11.59
N SER A 85 4.28 -12.05 -10.58
CA SER A 85 5.55 -11.96 -9.86
C SER A 85 5.65 -13.01 -8.78
#